data_c9df136518f134185d1cfa08fe19aa04
#
_entry.id   c9df136518f134185d1cfa08fe19aa04
#
_cell.length_a   1.000
_cell.length_b   1.000
_cell.length_c   1.000
_cell.angle_alpha   90.00
_cell.angle_beta   90.00
_cell.angle_gamma   90.00
#
_symmetry.space_group_name_H-M   'P 1'
#
loop_
_entity.id
_entity.type
_entity.pdbx_description
1 polymer ?
#
loop_
_entity_poly.entity_id
_entity_poly.type
_entity_poly.pdbx_seq_one_letter_code
_entity_poly.pdbx_strand_id
1 'polypeptide(L)'
;MNEFSKTLIARSGYESEGFAQSYDRYRPSPPPALIEIVLLLAGLDRAERVADLGAGTGLSTRAWSSHASEVVGVEPNPAMVDWARRATTAPNVRYVEGFAAATGLAEESVDIVTCAQAFHWMEPSAVLPEVARILRRGGVFAAYDYDMPPIVHPEVDVSFASHFEARRIARERLGIPAGASRWPKEEHLGRLRESGHFWFTREFVCHSLVDTDADRIVGLAESIGPPPALLGSAAPEVDETFEALRQTARTVLGERVHPMVVCYRVRLGVK
;
A
#
# COMPACT_ATOMS: atom_id res chain seq x y z
N MET A 1 17.18 4.04 16.04
CA MET A 1 16.81 3.11 14.95
C MET A 1 17.76 1.93 15.01
N ASN A 2 17.27 0.69 15.22
CA ASN A 2 18.12 -0.48 15.30
C ASN A 2 18.59 -0.92 13.88
N GLU A 3 19.60 -1.78 13.81
CA GLU A 3 20.21 -2.22 12.54
C GLU A 3 19.23 -3.00 11.64
N PHE A 4 18.28 -3.70 12.24
CA PHE A 4 17.19 -4.40 11.56
C PHE A 4 16.27 -3.41 10.80
N SER A 5 15.95 -2.29 11.41
CA SER A 5 15.11 -1.24 10.84
C SER A 5 15.77 -0.54 9.64
N LYS A 6 17.07 -0.27 9.74
CA LYS A 6 17.87 0.29 8.62
C LYS A 6 17.92 -0.68 7.45
N THR A 7 18.10 -1.96 7.74
CA THR A 7 18.15 -3.02 6.72
C THR A 7 16.80 -3.19 6.02
N LEU A 8 15.68 -3.05 6.73
CA LEU A 8 14.33 -3.15 6.15
C LEU A 8 14.06 -1.99 5.18
N ILE A 9 14.41 -0.76 5.58
CA ILE A 9 14.26 0.44 4.74
C ILE A 9 15.15 0.33 3.50
N ALA A 10 16.43 0.00 3.65
CA ALA A 10 17.35 -0.17 2.52
C ALA A 10 16.93 -1.27 1.53
N ARG A 11 16.33 -2.37 2.03
CA ARG A 11 15.83 -3.48 1.20
C ARG A 11 14.50 -3.18 0.51
N SER A 12 13.77 -2.16 0.94
CA SER A 12 12.50 -1.79 0.31
C SER A 12 12.68 -1.15 -1.08
N GLY A 13 13.89 -0.64 -1.39
CA GLY A 13 14.16 0.09 -2.64
C GLY A 13 13.54 1.50 -2.68
N TYR A 14 12.99 1.97 -1.58
CA TYR A 14 12.27 3.25 -1.47
C TYR A 14 13.19 4.46 -1.25
N GLU A 15 14.50 4.28 -1.38
CA GLU A 15 15.51 5.35 -1.17
C GLU A 15 15.94 6.05 -2.47
N SER A 16 15.50 5.57 -3.64
CA SER A 16 15.89 6.19 -4.92
C SER A 16 15.25 7.57 -5.08
N GLU A 17 16.04 8.51 -5.58
CA GLU A 17 15.57 9.86 -5.91
C GLU A 17 14.39 9.77 -6.90
N GLY A 18 13.30 10.48 -6.62
CA GLY A 18 12.09 10.47 -7.44
C GLY A 18 11.13 9.30 -7.20
N PHE A 19 11.52 8.26 -6.43
CA PHE A 19 10.62 7.12 -6.17
C PHE A 19 9.34 7.55 -5.47
N ALA A 20 9.43 8.36 -4.41
CA ALA A 20 8.27 8.84 -3.68
C ALA A 20 7.31 9.64 -4.58
N GLN A 21 7.86 10.46 -5.49
CA GLN A 21 7.08 11.21 -6.47
C GLN A 21 6.34 10.30 -7.46
N SER A 22 7.04 9.33 -8.04
CA SER A 22 6.46 8.36 -8.96
C SER A 22 5.38 7.51 -8.27
N TYR A 23 5.66 7.04 -7.06
CA TYR A 23 4.71 6.29 -6.24
C TYR A 23 3.43 7.09 -6.00
N ASP A 24 3.55 8.33 -5.54
CA ASP A 24 2.41 9.20 -5.21
C ASP A 24 1.57 9.56 -6.44
N ARG A 25 2.24 9.73 -7.60
CA ARG A 25 1.58 10.10 -8.86
C ARG A 25 0.75 8.96 -9.47
N TYR A 26 1.27 7.74 -9.45
CA TYR A 26 0.71 6.66 -10.25
C TYR A 26 -0.09 5.64 -9.45
N ARG A 27 0.16 5.50 -8.14
CA ARG A 27 -0.55 4.53 -7.29
C ARG A 27 -1.99 4.96 -7.02
N PRO A 28 -2.93 4.01 -6.97
CA PRO A 28 -4.31 4.34 -6.64
C PRO A 28 -4.47 4.63 -5.14
N SER A 29 -5.30 5.62 -4.83
CA SER A 29 -5.77 5.88 -3.47
C SER A 29 -6.92 4.95 -3.09
N PRO A 30 -7.13 4.65 -1.80
CA PRO A 30 -8.28 3.85 -1.38
C PRO A 30 -9.59 4.52 -1.80
N PRO A 31 -10.56 3.74 -2.33
CA PRO A 31 -11.83 4.28 -2.78
C PRO A 31 -12.72 4.72 -1.61
N PRO A 32 -13.61 5.71 -1.81
CA PRO A 32 -14.57 6.14 -0.80
C PRO A 32 -15.38 4.99 -0.20
N ALA A 33 -15.84 4.05 -1.02
CA ALA A 33 -16.60 2.88 -0.56
C ALA A 33 -15.83 2.03 0.48
N LEU A 34 -14.50 1.91 0.38
CA LEU A 34 -13.70 1.23 1.38
C LEU A 34 -13.76 1.98 2.72
N ILE A 35 -13.58 3.29 2.68
CA ILE A 35 -13.60 4.17 3.85
C ILE A 35 -14.97 4.11 4.53
N GLU A 36 -16.06 4.24 3.76
CA GLU A 36 -17.45 4.17 4.23
C GLU A 36 -17.76 2.84 4.92
N ILE A 37 -17.31 1.70 4.35
CA ILE A 37 -17.52 0.38 4.96
C ILE A 37 -16.75 0.27 6.29
N VAL A 38 -15.53 0.78 6.37
CA VAL A 38 -14.73 0.76 7.60
C VAL A 38 -15.39 1.63 8.69
N LEU A 39 -15.87 2.81 8.33
CA LEU A 39 -16.64 3.68 9.25
C LEU A 39 -17.93 3.02 9.72
N LEU A 40 -18.69 2.42 8.80
CA LEU A 40 -19.91 1.67 9.15
C LEU A 40 -19.65 0.57 10.18
N LEU A 41 -18.55 -0.20 9.99
CA LEU A 41 -18.19 -1.27 10.93
C LEU A 41 -17.67 -0.74 12.27
N ALA A 42 -17.12 0.46 12.30
CA ALA A 42 -16.77 1.17 13.54
C ALA A 42 -18.00 1.81 14.22
N GLY A 43 -19.18 1.80 13.57
CA GLY A 43 -20.39 2.48 14.07
C GLY A 43 -20.28 4.00 14.04
N LEU A 44 -19.54 4.56 13.09
CA LEU A 44 -19.23 5.99 13.02
C LEU A 44 -19.63 6.58 11.66
N ASP A 45 -20.17 7.80 11.67
CA ASP A 45 -20.32 8.61 10.46
C ASP A 45 -18.98 9.30 10.09
N ARG A 46 -18.18 9.61 11.10
CA ARG A 46 -16.86 10.25 11.00
C ARG A 46 -16.00 9.82 12.20
N ALA A 47 -14.74 9.50 11.96
CA ALA A 47 -13.82 9.16 13.03
C ALA A 47 -13.33 10.41 13.77
N GLU A 48 -13.08 10.31 15.07
CA GLU A 48 -12.34 11.34 15.81
C GLU A 48 -10.85 11.27 15.42
N ARG A 49 -10.28 10.05 15.45
CA ARG A 49 -8.88 9.85 15.06
C ARG A 49 -8.66 8.57 14.26
N VAL A 50 -7.91 8.70 13.17
CA VAL A 50 -7.41 7.59 12.34
C VAL A 50 -5.89 7.53 12.43
N ALA A 51 -5.32 6.34 12.60
CA ALA A 51 -3.89 6.08 12.48
C ALA A 51 -3.62 5.20 11.25
N ASP A 52 -2.76 5.67 10.34
CA ASP A 52 -2.37 4.94 9.13
C ASP A 52 -0.92 4.44 9.27
N LEU A 53 -0.75 3.11 9.43
CA LEU A 53 0.53 2.47 9.71
C LEU A 53 1.23 2.06 8.42
N GLY A 54 2.49 2.47 8.27
CA GLY A 54 3.22 2.36 7.01
C GLY A 54 2.68 3.35 5.99
N ALA A 55 2.51 4.60 6.40
CA ALA A 55 1.86 5.65 5.64
C ALA A 55 2.53 5.95 4.27
N GLY A 56 3.83 5.63 4.13
CA GLY A 56 4.58 5.88 2.92
C GLY A 56 4.53 7.33 2.47
N THR A 57 4.11 7.57 1.23
CA THR A 57 3.92 8.91 0.66
C THR A 57 2.66 9.63 1.15
N GLY A 58 1.84 8.97 1.98
CA GLY A 58 0.62 9.54 2.54
C GLY A 58 -0.63 9.41 1.68
N LEU A 59 -0.62 8.61 0.60
CA LEU A 59 -1.80 8.42 -0.28
C LEU A 59 -3.03 7.95 0.49
N SER A 60 -2.89 6.91 1.31
CA SER A 60 -3.96 6.40 2.15
C SER A 60 -4.31 7.41 3.25
N THR A 61 -3.30 7.94 3.93
CA THR A 61 -3.49 8.91 5.03
C THR A 61 -4.31 10.13 4.58
N ARG A 62 -4.01 10.70 3.40
CA ARG A 62 -4.75 11.83 2.84
C ARG A 62 -6.20 11.48 2.50
N ALA A 63 -6.47 10.26 2.05
CA ALA A 63 -7.82 9.83 1.71
C ALA A 63 -8.77 9.85 2.93
N TRP A 64 -8.25 9.70 4.14
CA TRP A 64 -9.00 9.78 5.39
C TRP A 64 -9.27 11.21 5.85
N SER A 65 -8.65 12.23 5.27
CA SER A 65 -8.73 13.63 5.76
C SER A 65 -10.14 14.18 5.87
N SER A 66 -11.03 13.88 4.92
CA SER A 66 -12.44 14.29 4.95
C SER A 66 -13.31 13.45 5.90
N HIS A 67 -12.81 12.32 6.36
CA HIS A 67 -13.55 11.31 7.12
C HIS A 67 -13.15 11.24 8.61
N ALA A 68 -12.18 12.05 9.02
CA ALA A 68 -11.72 12.08 10.42
C ALA A 68 -11.47 13.52 10.89
N SER A 69 -11.51 13.72 12.22
CA SER A 69 -11.11 14.99 12.85
C SER A 69 -9.59 15.12 12.88
N GLU A 70 -8.87 14.01 13.09
CA GLU A 70 -7.41 13.94 13.02
C GLU A 70 -6.97 12.65 12.29
N VAL A 71 -5.97 12.75 11.43
CA VAL A 71 -5.32 11.60 10.78
C VAL A 71 -3.83 11.63 11.05
N VAL A 72 -3.30 10.53 11.57
CA VAL A 72 -1.87 10.38 11.89
C VAL A 72 -1.25 9.28 11.03
N GLY A 73 -0.39 9.65 10.08
CA GLY A 73 0.43 8.70 9.36
C GLY A 73 1.68 8.34 10.16
N VAL A 74 1.93 7.04 10.36
CA VAL A 74 3.14 6.52 11.02
C VAL A 74 3.99 5.81 9.97
N GLU A 75 5.22 6.30 9.75
CA GLU A 75 6.11 5.79 8.70
C GLU A 75 7.56 5.81 9.18
N PRO A 76 8.31 4.69 9.05
CA PRO A 76 9.68 4.64 9.52
C PRO A 76 10.71 5.28 8.57
N ASN A 77 10.36 5.51 7.29
CA ASN A 77 11.28 6.08 6.30
C ASN A 77 11.20 7.62 6.30
N PRO A 78 12.27 8.35 6.72
CA PRO A 78 12.25 9.81 6.79
C PRO A 78 11.97 10.48 5.44
N ALA A 79 12.51 9.93 4.34
CA ALA A 79 12.32 10.49 3.00
C ALA A 79 10.86 10.42 2.56
N MET A 80 10.16 9.32 2.91
CA MET A 80 8.73 9.17 2.67
C MET A 80 7.91 10.14 3.54
N VAL A 81 8.26 10.29 4.81
CA VAL A 81 7.61 11.26 5.72
C VAL A 81 7.76 12.68 5.19
N ASP A 82 8.95 13.05 4.75
CA ASP A 82 9.20 14.38 4.19
C ASP A 82 8.41 14.63 2.90
N TRP A 83 8.30 13.62 2.04
CA TRP A 83 7.43 13.69 0.88
C TRP A 83 5.96 13.84 1.29
N ALA A 84 5.47 12.98 2.17
CA ALA A 84 4.09 12.99 2.64
C ALA A 84 3.68 14.35 3.23
N ARG A 85 4.56 14.97 4.03
CA ARG A 85 4.36 16.31 4.57
C ARG A 85 4.22 17.37 3.49
N ARG A 86 5.10 17.34 2.47
CA ARG A 86 5.03 18.29 1.34
C ARG A 86 3.81 18.09 0.45
N ALA A 87 3.41 16.84 0.24
CA ALA A 87 2.28 16.47 -0.63
C ALA A 87 0.91 16.68 0.05
N THR A 88 0.87 16.94 1.37
CA THR A 88 -0.37 17.04 2.14
C THR A 88 -0.71 18.49 2.45
N THR A 89 -1.91 18.90 2.02
CA THR A 89 -2.47 20.26 2.29
C THR A 89 -3.54 20.25 3.38
N ALA A 90 -4.08 19.09 3.74
CA ALA A 90 -5.14 18.96 4.72
C ALA A 90 -4.60 19.24 6.15
N PRO A 91 -5.15 20.25 6.87
CA PRO A 91 -4.59 20.71 8.15
C PRO A 91 -4.78 19.70 9.31
N ASN A 92 -5.69 18.75 9.14
CA ASN A 92 -5.98 17.70 10.14
C ASN A 92 -5.14 16.42 9.91
N VAL A 93 -4.19 16.43 8.97
CA VAL A 93 -3.30 15.31 8.68
C VAL A 93 -1.88 15.64 9.14
N ARG A 94 -1.29 14.74 9.93
CA ARG A 94 0.11 14.85 10.32
C ARG A 94 0.85 13.54 10.16
N TYR A 95 2.17 13.59 10.06
CA TYR A 95 3.03 12.42 9.94
C TYR A 95 4.08 12.39 11.04
N VAL A 96 4.30 11.18 11.58
CA VAL A 96 5.33 10.90 12.58
C VAL A 96 6.26 9.81 12.07
N GLU A 97 7.56 9.99 12.31
CA GLU A 97 8.53 8.92 12.11
C GLU A 97 8.38 7.88 13.20
N GLY A 98 8.10 6.64 12.82
CA GLY A 98 7.88 5.57 13.79
C GLY A 98 7.59 4.24 13.15
N PHE A 99 7.66 3.19 13.95
CA PHE A 99 7.33 1.84 13.55
C PHE A 99 5.93 1.45 13.98
N ALA A 100 5.24 0.65 13.17
CA ALA A 100 3.90 0.17 13.45
C ALA A 100 3.79 -0.63 14.77
N ALA A 101 4.88 -1.24 15.23
CA ALA A 101 4.94 -1.97 16.50
C ALA A 101 5.20 -1.06 17.74
N ALA A 102 5.46 0.23 17.52
CA ALA A 102 5.74 1.20 18.58
C ALA A 102 5.39 2.61 18.08
N THR A 103 4.10 2.87 17.94
CA THR A 103 3.56 4.09 17.31
C THR A 103 3.77 5.36 18.12
N GLY A 104 3.95 5.23 19.45
CA GLY A 104 3.97 6.35 20.38
C GLY A 104 2.59 6.99 20.63
N LEU A 105 1.52 6.46 20.05
CA LEU A 105 0.15 6.92 20.31
C LEU A 105 -0.35 6.42 21.67
N ALA A 106 -1.21 7.19 22.31
CA ALA A 106 -1.78 6.81 23.58
C ALA A 106 -2.69 5.58 23.47
N GLU A 107 -2.83 4.83 24.55
CA GLU A 107 -3.76 3.71 24.64
C GLU A 107 -5.20 4.20 24.44
N GLU A 108 -6.01 3.37 23.74
CA GLU A 108 -7.42 3.62 23.45
C GLU A 108 -7.74 5.04 22.93
N SER A 109 -6.84 5.57 22.07
CA SER A 109 -6.93 6.93 21.55
C SER A 109 -7.35 7.03 20.08
N VAL A 110 -7.53 5.89 19.41
CA VAL A 110 -7.76 5.82 17.95
C VAL A 110 -9.03 5.03 17.65
N ASP A 111 -9.88 5.53 16.77
CA ASP A 111 -11.10 4.84 16.34
C ASP A 111 -10.83 3.81 15.26
N ILE A 112 -9.95 4.17 14.31
CA ILE A 112 -9.63 3.36 13.16
C ILE A 112 -8.11 3.33 12.97
N VAL A 113 -7.56 2.13 12.84
CA VAL A 113 -6.18 1.92 12.40
C VAL A 113 -6.19 1.33 11.01
N THR A 114 -5.47 1.94 10.08
CA THR A 114 -5.32 1.45 8.70
C THR A 114 -3.90 1.01 8.41
N CYS A 115 -3.77 0.12 7.44
CA CYS A 115 -2.51 -0.35 6.91
C CYS A 115 -2.68 -0.63 5.41
N ALA A 116 -2.32 0.38 4.58
CA ALA A 116 -2.51 0.34 3.14
C ALA A 116 -1.26 -0.18 2.43
N GLN A 117 -1.32 -1.31 1.74
CA GLN A 117 -0.18 -1.92 1.03
C GLN A 117 1.08 -2.08 1.91
N ALA A 118 0.92 -2.20 3.22
CA ALA A 118 2.04 -2.17 4.14
C ALA A 118 2.09 -3.34 5.14
N PHE A 119 0.97 -3.95 5.52
CA PHE A 119 0.93 -4.97 6.57
C PHE A 119 1.77 -6.21 6.26
N HIS A 120 1.95 -6.55 4.99
CA HIS A 120 2.82 -7.65 4.57
C HIS A 120 4.32 -7.40 4.77
N TRP A 121 4.72 -6.20 5.15
CA TRP A 121 6.09 -5.86 5.54
C TRP A 121 6.33 -5.90 7.06
N MET A 122 5.26 -6.04 7.83
CA MET A 122 5.27 -5.89 9.28
C MET A 122 5.18 -7.26 9.96
N GLU A 123 5.90 -7.41 11.08
CA GLU A 123 5.81 -8.60 11.93
C GLU A 123 4.44 -8.59 12.66
N PRO A 124 3.49 -9.48 12.33
CA PRO A 124 2.14 -9.42 12.89
C PRO A 124 2.10 -9.59 14.40
N SER A 125 2.98 -10.44 14.94
CA SER A 125 3.06 -10.68 16.39
C SER A 125 3.54 -9.48 17.20
N ALA A 126 4.25 -8.53 16.55
CA ALA A 126 4.68 -7.29 17.16
C ALA A 126 3.68 -6.14 16.92
N VAL A 127 3.04 -6.11 15.75
CA VAL A 127 2.19 -4.99 15.34
C VAL A 127 0.76 -5.13 15.89
N LEU A 128 0.17 -6.33 15.88
CA LEU A 128 -1.23 -6.50 16.31
C LEU A 128 -1.47 -6.16 17.80
N PRO A 129 -0.55 -6.46 18.73
CA PRO A 129 -0.68 -5.95 20.11
C PRO A 129 -0.67 -4.43 20.20
N GLU A 130 0.18 -3.74 19.42
CA GLU A 130 0.22 -2.27 19.41
C GLU A 130 -1.06 -1.68 18.78
N VAL A 131 -1.54 -2.26 17.68
CA VAL A 131 -2.83 -1.90 17.08
C VAL A 131 -3.95 -2.04 18.10
N ALA A 132 -4.02 -3.18 18.80
CA ALA A 132 -5.03 -3.41 19.83
C ALA A 132 -4.89 -2.42 21.01
N ARG A 133 -3.67 -2.06 21.39
CA ARG A 133 -3.41 -1.10 22.47
C ARG A 133 -3.96 0.29 22.12
N ILE A 134 -3.68 0.80 20.92
CA ILE A 134 -4.08 2.17 20.54
C ILE A 134 -5.54 2.29 20.13
N LEU A 135 -6.16 1.19 19.64
CA LEU A 135 -7.58 1.18 19.29
C LEU A 135 -8.46 1.31 20.53
N ARG A 136 -9.50 2.13 20.45
CA ARG A 136 -10.61 2.15 21.39
C ARG A 136 -11.41 0.85 21.33
N ARG A 137 -12.19 0.55 22.33
CA ARG A 137 -13.17 -0.56 22.30
C ARG A 137 -14.19 -0.29 21.20
N GLY A 138 -14.43 -1.29 20.34
CA GLY A 138 -15.24 -1.14 19.13
C GLY A 138 -14.51 -0.51 17.96
N GLY A 139 -13.26 -0.10 18.13
CA GLY A 139 -12.43 0.44 17.05
C GLY A 139 -12.04 -0.64 16.02
N VAL A 140 -11.75 -0.20 14.80
CA VAL A 140 -11.50 -1.08 13.64
C VAL A 140 -10.05 -1.00 13.19
N PHE A 141 -9.42 -2.15 13.03
CA PHE A 141 -8.19 -2.30 12.25
C PHE A 141 -8.53 -2.77 10.84
N ALA A 142 -8.03 -2.11 9.81
CA ALA A 142 -8.22 -2.46 8.41
C ALA A 142 -6.89 -2.51 7.65
N ALA A 143 -6.43 -3.71 7.32
CA ALA A 143 -5.33 -3.92 6.37
C ALA A 143 -5.91 -4.12 4.97
N TYR A 144 -5.49 -3.30 4.00
CA TYR A 144 -5.98 -3.40 2.63
C TYR A 144 -4.89 -3.28 1.58
N ASP A 145 -5.10 -4.07 0.55
CA ASP A 145 -4.22 -4.16 -0.61
C ASP A 145 -5.06 -4.10 -1.87
N TYR A 146 -4.53 -3.57 -2.96
CA TYR A 146 -5.14 -3.75 -4.26
C TYR A 146 -4.48 -4.90 -5.02
N ASP A 147 -5.28 -5.60 -5.81
CA ASP A 147 -4.84 -6.68 -6.67
C ASP A 147 -4.10 -6.12 -7.89
N MET A 148 -3.12 -6.87 -8.41
CA MET A 148 -2.34 -6.52 -9.60
C MET A 148 -2.32 -7.69 -10.58
N PRO A 149 -2.41 -7.43 -11.87
CA PRO A 149 -2.56 -6.14 -12.54
C PRO A 149 -3.94 -5.53 -12.30
N PRO A 150 -4.11 -4.20 -12.50
CA PRO A 150 -5.43 -3.59 -12.63
C PRO A 150 -6.09 -4.03 -13.95
N ILE A 151 -7.39 -3.83 -14.08
CA ILE A 151 -8.13 -4.18 -15.30
C ILE A 151 -8.34 -2.92 -16.13
N VAL A 152 -7.82 -2.89 -17.35
CA VAL A 152 -7.97 -1.75 -18.28
C VAL A 152 -8.41 -2.23 -19.67
N HIS A 153 -7.60 -3.10 -20.29
CA HIS A 153 -7.82 -3.65 -21.61
C HIS A 153 -7.11 -4.99 -21.74
N PRO A 154 -7.70 -6.03 -22.34
CA PRO A 154 -7.13 -7.38 -22.35
C PRO A 154 -5.66 -7.44 -22.82
N GLU A 155 -5.30 -6.72 -23.86
CA GLU A 155 -3.91 -6.72 -24.39
C GLU A 155 -2.93 -6.04 -23.42
N VAL A 156 -3.37 -4.93 -22.78
CA VAL A 156 -2.56 -4.21 -21.80
C VAL A 156 -2.38 -5.05 -20.53
N ASP A 157 -3.45 -5.68 -20.05
CA ASP A 157 -3.44 -6.52 -18.86
C ASP A 157 -2.51 -7.73 -19.04
N VAL A 158 -2.55 -8.38 -20.24
CA VAL A 158 -1.64 -9.49 -20.59
C VAL A 158 -0.20 -9.00 -20.63
N SER A 159 0.08 -7.86 -21.26
CA SER A 159 1.43 -7.30 -21.35
C SER A 159 1.97 -6.91 -19.98
N PHE A 160 1.13 -6.33 -19.12
CA PHE A 160 1.47 -6.00 -17.74
C PHE A 160 1.83 -7.27 -16.93
N ALA A 161 0.98 -8.29 -17.01
CA ALA A 161 1.23 -9.57 -16.34
C ALA A 161 2.52 -10.24 -16.83
N SER A 162 2.78 -10.20 -18.15
CA SER A 162 4.00 -10.75 -18.78
C SER A 162 5.27 -10.07 -18.24
N HIS A 163 5.24 -8.74 -18.06
CA HIS A 163 6.37 -8.02 -17.49
C HIS A 163 6.65 -8.47 -16.04
N PHE A 164 5.61 -8.64 -15.21
CA PHE A 164 5.79 -9.09 -13.83
C PHE A 164 6.26 -10.55 -13.75
N GLU A 165 5.81 -11.39 -14.67
CA GLU A 165 6.28 -12.77 -14.75
C GLU A 165 7.75 -12.84 -15.17
N ALA A 166 8.19 -12.05 -16.16
CA ALA A 166 9.59 -11.94 -16.54
C ALA A 166 10.47 -11.53 -15.34
N ARG A 167 10.02 -10.55 -14.55
CA ARG A 167 10.70 -10.15 -13.30
C ARG A 167 10.80 -11.29 -12.27
N ARG A 168 9.73 -12.06 -12.12
CA ARG A 168 9.72 -13.23 -11.21
C ARG A 168 10.74 -14.27 -11.65
N ILE A 169 10.71 -14.64 -12.93
CA ILE A 169 11.62 -15.64 -13.53
C ILE A 169 13.08 -15.17 -13.44
N ALA A 170 13.37 -13.92 -13.83
CA ALA A 170 14.71 -13.36 -13.76
C ALA A 170 15.26 -13.35 -12.32
N ARG A 171 14.43 -12.99 -11.36
CA ARG A 171 14.81 -13.02 -9.95
C ARG A 171 15.16 -14.42 -9.46
N GLU A 172 14.38 -15.43 -9.83
CA GLU A 172 14.64 -16.83 -9.47
C GLU A 172 15.93 -17.33 -10.14
N ARG A 173 16.12 -17.06 -11.43
CA ARG A 173 17.31 -17.42 -12.20
C ARG A 173 18.60 -16.82 -11.60
N LEU A 174 18.52 -15.58 -11.13
CA LEU A 174 19.66 -14.86 -10.56
C LEU A 174 19.87 -15.14 -9.07
N GLY A 175 19.04 -15.97 -8.44
CA GLY A 175 19.11 -16.26 -7.01
C GLY A 175 18.88 -15.03 -6.12
N ILE A 176 18.19 -14.02 -6.65
CA ILE A 176 17.90 -12.80 -5.90
C ILE A 176 16.76 -13.09 -4.91
N PRO A 177 16.98 -12.95 -3.61
CA PRO A 177 15.95 -13.21 -2.61
C PRO A 177 14.69 -12.37 -2.89
N ALA A 178 13.53 -12.90 -2.53
CA ALA A 178 12.27 -12.18 -2.58
C ALA A 178 12.25 -11.05 -1.54
N GLY A 179 13.08 -10.02 -1.70
CA GLY A 179 13.12 -8.83 -0.87
C GLY A 179 13.19 -9.06 0.65
N ALA A 180 12.83 -8.06 1.44
CA ALA A 180 12.62 -8.21 2.87
C ALA A 180 11.51 -9.24 3.14
N SER A 181 11.60 -9.99 4.24
CA SER A 181 10.63 -11.00 4.63
C SER A 181 9.22 -10.42 4.53
N ARG A 182 8.44 -10.96 3.59
CA ARG A 182 7.05 -10.54 3.41
C ARG A 182 6.14 -11.59 3.99
N TRP A 183 5.18 -11.12 4.74
CA TRP A 183 4.12 -11.96 5.25
C TRP A 183 3.06 -12.16 4.14
N PRO A 184 2.73 -13.42 3.76
CA PRO A 184 1.73 -13.67 2.71
C PRO A 184 0.41 -12.95 3.00
N LYS A 185 -0.10 -12.21 2.01
CA LYS A 185 -1.30 -11.37 2.18
C LYS A 185 -2.55 -12.19 2.42
N GLU A 186 -2.64 -13.35 1.81
CA GLU A 186 -3.73 -14.31 1.94
C GLU A 186 -3.92 -14.83 3.36
N GLU A 187 -2.87 -14.84 4.16
CA GLU A 187 -2.91 -15.28 5.56
C GLU A 187 -3.28 -14.15 6.55
N HIS A 188 -3.39 -12.91 6.10
CA HIS A 188 -3.65 -11.77 7.00
C HIS A 188 -4.93 -11.93 7.81
N LEU A 189 -6.02 -12.44 7.21
CA LEU A 189 -7.26 -12.70 7.94
C LEU A 189 -7.09 -13.75 9.04
N GLY A 190 -6.33 -14.83 8.75
CA GLY A 190 -5.98 -15.85 9.74
C GLY A 190 -5.23 -15.26 10.91
N ARG A 191 -4.20 -14.44 10.65
CA ARG A 191 -3.41 -13.76 11.68
C ARG A 191 -4.24 -12.84 12.56
N LEU A 192 -5.21 -12.12 12.00
CA LEU A 192 -6.13 -11.30 12.78
C LEU A 192 -6.96 -12.15 13.74
N ARG A 193 -7.49 -13.30 13.28
CA ARG A 193 -8.27 -14.24 14.10
C ARG A 193 -7.43 -14.86 15.21
N GLU A 194 -6.26 -15.33 14.88
CA GLU A 194 -5.34 -16.02 15.78
C GLU A 194 -4.72 -15.09 16.83
N SER A 195 -4.68 -13.79 16.56
CA SER A 195 -4.14 -12.81 17.50
C SER A 195 -4.94 -12.69 18.80
N GLY A 196 -6.22 -13.03 18.77
CA GLY A 196 -7.13 -12.92 19.91
C GLY A 196 -7.50 -11.46 20.30
N HIS A 197 -7.06 -10.47 19.54
CA HIS A 197 -7.30 -9.06 19.83
C HIS A 197 -8.63 -8.52 19.29
N PHE A 198 -9.27 -9.25 18.38
CA PHE A 198 -10.48 -8.82 17.68
C PHE A 198 -11.61 -9.82 17.92
N TRP A 199 -12.75 -9.35 18.40
CA TRP A 199 -13.94 -10.19 18.61
C TRP A 199 -14.67 -10.49 17.30
N PHE A 200 -14.48 -9.63 16.27
CA PHE A 200 -15.00 -9.83 14.92
C PHE A 200 -13.89 -9.62 13.89
N THR A 201 -13.81 -10.49 12.90
CA THR A 201 -12.87 -10.37 11.79
C THR A 201 -13.57 -10.72 10.48
N ARG A 202 -13.27 -9.97 9.43
CA ARG A 202 -13.84 -10.21 8.11
C ARG A 202 -12.89 -9.82 6.99
N GLU A 203 -13.02 -10.53 5.86
CA GLU A 203 -12.48 -10.09 4.58
C GLU A 203 -13.63 -9.67 3.68
N PHE A 204 -13.45 -8.59 2.95
CA PHE A 204 -14.33 -8.20 1.84
C PHE A 204 -13.50 -7.61 0.69
N VAL A 205 -14.13 -7.53 -0.48
CA VAL A 205 -13.55 -6.88 -1.66
C VAL A 205 -14.42 -5.71 -2.09
N CYS A 206 -13.77 -4.64 -2.53
CA CYS A 206 -14.42 -3.53 -3.20
C CYS A 206 -13.56 -3.11 -4.38
N HIS A 207 -14.13 -2.36 -5.29
CA HIS A 207 -13.40 -1.86 -6.45
C HIS A 207 -13.72 -0.37 -6.66
N SER A 208 -12.84 0.28 -7.39
CA SER A 208 -13.05 1.63 -7.90
C SER A 208 -12.75 1.69 -9.38
N LEU A 209 -13.43 2.60 -10.05
CA LEU A 209 -13.08 3.04 -11.40
C LEU A 209 -12.22 4.29 -11.26
N VAL A 210 -11.05 4.26 -11.87
CA VAL A 210 -10.09 5.37 -11.84
C VAL A 210 -9.75 5.72 -13.27
N ASP A 211 -9.74 7.00 -13.60
CA ASP A 211 -9.30 7.44 -14.91
C ASP A 211 -7.83 7.09 -15.13
N THR A 212 -7.52 6.53 -16.27
CA THR A 212 -6.17 6.14 -16.66
C THR A 212 -5.89 6.42 -18.13
N ASP A 213 -4.62 6.52 -18.46
CA ASP A 213 -4.06 6.59 -19.81
C ASP A 213 -2.84 5.69 -19.93
N ALA A 214 -2.17 5.69 -21.07
CA ALA A 214 -0.99 4.89 -21.31
C ALA A 214 0.15 5.24 -20.33
N ASP A 215 0.36 6.53 -20.04
CA ASP A 215 1.43 6.97 -19.15
C ASP A 215 1.18 6.53 -17.70
N ARG A 216 -0.07 6.57 -17.25
CA ARG A 216 -0.41 6.11 -15.90
C ARG A 216 -0.21 4.62 -15.71
N ILE A 217 -0.55 3.78 -16.71
CA ILE A 217 -0.32 2.32 -16.64
C ILE A 217 1.18 2.01 -16.61
N VAL A 218 1.96 2.65 -17.46
CA VAL A 218 3.42 2.50 -17.48
C VAL A 218 4.03 2.96 -16.16
N GLY A 219 3.65 4.15 -15.69
CA GLY A 219 4.12 4.70 -14.42
C GLY A 219 3.70 3.86 -13.22
N LEU A 220 2.53 3.21 -13.26
CA LEU A 220 2.13 2.26 -12.23
C LEU A 220 3.07 1.05 -12.19
N ALA A 221 3.43 0.47 -13.34
CA ALA A 221 4.39 -0.63 -13.43
C ALA A 221 5.78 -0.20 -12.93
N GLU A 222 6.26 0.99 -13.30
CA GLU A 222 7.52 1.58 -12.82
C GLU A 222 7.51 1.78 -11.31
N SER A 223 6.40 2.27 -10.74
CA SER A 223 6.27 2.52 -9.30
C SER A 223 6.34 1.25 -8.44
N ILE A 224 6.15 0.08 -9.05
CA ILE A 224 6.36 -1.22 -8.41
C ILE A 224 7.81 -1.69 -8.56
N GLY A 225 8.64 -0.98 -9.29
CA GLY A 225 10.05 -1.15 -9.62
C GLY A 225 10.66 -2.54 -9.45
N PRO A 226 11.49 -3.01 -10.35
CA PRO A 226 12.30 -4.20 -10.09
C PRO A 226 13.39 -3.85 -9.05
N PRO A 227 13.86 -4.83 -8.27
CA PRO A 227 15.09 -4.64 -7.51
C PRO A 227 16.20 -4.14 -8.45
N PRO A 228 17.11 -3.26 -8.00
CA PRO A 228 18.22 -2.77 -8.85
C PRO A 228 19.03 -3.88 -9.53
N ALA A 229 19.13 -5.04 -8.90
CA ALA A 229 19.81 -6.22 -9.43
C ALA A 229 19.12 -6.85 -10.66
N LEU A 230 17.90 -6.47 -11.00
CA LEU A 230 17.17 -6.91 -12.21
C LEU A 230 17.21 -5.89 -13.35
N LEU A 231 18.00 -4.84 -13.22
CA LEU A 231 18.13 -3.82 -14.26
C LEU A 231 19.31 -4.09 -15.20
N GLY A 232 19.16 -3.73 -16.45
CA GLY A 232 20.22 -3.78 -17.44
C GLY A 232 20.63 -5.20 -17.86
N SER A 233 21.92 -5.41 -18.11
CA SER A 233 22.45 -6.63 -18.72
C SER A 233 22.24 -7.92 -17.89
N ALA A 234 21.87 -7.82 -16.63
CA ALA A 234 21.61 -8.99 -15.78
C ALA A 234 20.28 -9.68 -16.12
N ALA A 235 19.28 -8.92 -16.57
CA ALA A 235 17.96 -9.43 -16.91
C ALA A 235 17.34 -8.64 -18.09
N PRO A 236 17.90 -8.76 -19.32
CA PRO A 236 17.42 -7.99 -20.48
C PRO A 236 15.96 -8.28 -20.81
N GLU A 237 15.45 -9.47 -20.51
CA GLU A 237 14.05 -9.84 -20.67
C GLU A 237 13.10 -8.98 -19.84
N VAL A 238 13.56 -8.39 -18.73
CA VAL A 238 12.78 -7.47 -17.91
C VAL A 238 12.63 -6.13 -18.62
N ASP A 239 13.71 -5.61 -19.19
CA ASP A 239 13.68 -4.36 -19.96
C ASP A 239 12.86 -4.52 -21.26
N GLU A 240 13.01 -5.65 -21.96
CA GLU A 240 12.26 -5.98 -23.18
C GLU A 240 10.75 -6.05 -22.93
N THR A 241 10.33 -6.75 -21.88
CA THR A 241 8.91 -6.85 -21.52
C THR A 241 8.33 -5.55 -21.00
N PHE A 242 9.14 -4.71 -20.35
CA PHE A 242 8.71 -3.36 -19.95
C PHE A 242 8.48 -2.45 -21.16
N GLU A 243 9.39 -2.49 -22.15
CA GLU A 243 9.21 -1.73 -23.39
C GLU A 243 8.01 -2.24 -24.21
N ALA A 244 7.78 -3.55 -24.23
CA ALA A 244 6.58 -4.14 -24.84
C ALA A 244 5.30 -3.63 -24.15
N LEU A 245 5.27 -3.57 -22.82
CA LEU A 245 4.15 -2.98 -22.08
C LEU A 245 3.91 -1.51 -22.46
N ARG A 246 4.99 -0.72 -22.54
CA ARG A 246 4.93 0.69 -22.93
C ARG A 246 4.34 0.85 -24.34
N GLN A 247 4.82 0.06 -25.28
CA GLN A 247 4.35 0.09 -26.67
C GLN A 247 2.88 -0.36 -26.76
N THR A 248 2.52 -1.44 -26.09
CA THR A 248 1.14 -1.96 -26.07
C THR A 248 0.18 -0.93 -25.48
N ALA A 249 0.52 -0.34 -24.32
CA ALA A 249 -0.30 0.67 -23.69
C ALA A 249 -0.54 1.88 -24.60
N ARG A 250 0.51 2.39 -25.26
CA ARG A 250 0.40 3.51 -26.20
C ARG A 250 -0.44 3.17 -27.43
N THR A 251 -0.25 1.98 -28.00
CA THR A 251 -0.95 1.56 -29.22
C THR A 251 -2.44 1.32 -28.93
N VAL A 252 -2.77 0.67 -27.82
CA VAL A 252 -4.13 0.24 -27.49
C VAL A 252 -4.95 1.36 -26.86
N LEU A 253 -4.37 2.11 -25.94
CA LEU A 253 -5.09 3.18 -25.22
C LEU A 253 -5.03 4.52 -25.98
N GLY A 254 -3.99 4.76 -26.78
CA GLY A 254 -3.79 6.01 -27.50
C GLY A 254 -3.69 7.21 -26.54
N GLU A 255 -4.24 8.34 -26.96
CA GLU A 255 -4.27 9.59 -26.18
C GLU A 255 -5.57 9.75 -25.36
N ARG A 256 -6.36 8.69 -25.24
CA ARG A 256 -7.67 8.75 -24.56
C ARG A 256 -7.55 8.38 -23.09
N VAL A 257 -8.46 8.94 -22.30
CA VAL A 257 -8.70 8.49 -20.92
C VAL A 257 -9.61 7.26 -20.95
N HIS A 258 -9.24 6.25 -20.19
CA HIS A 258 -9.95 4.98 -20.05
C HIS A 258 -10.28 4.71 -18.59
N PRO A 259 -11.39 4.02 -18.28
CA PRO A 259 -11.62 3.54 -16.95
C PRO A 259 -10.64 2.39 -16.62
N MET A 260 -10.00 2.46 -15.47
CA MET A 260 -9.21 1.39 -14.88
C MET A 260 -9.93 0.86 -13.65
N VAL A 261 -10.19 -0.44 -13.60
CA VAL A 261 -10.75 -1.08 -12.41
C VAL A 261 -9.60 -1.46 -11.47
N VAL A 262 -9.65 -0.93 -10.26
CA VAL A 262 -8.74 -1.30 -9.17
C VAL A 262 -9.53 -2.07 -8.13
N CYS A 263 -9.17 -3.34 -7.92
CA CYS A 263 -9.82 -4.22 -6.95
C CYS A 263 -9.06 -4.17 -5.63
N TYR A 264 -9.73 -3.82 -4.55
CA TYR A 264 -9.19 -3.80 -3.20
C TYR A 264 -9.69 -4.98 -2.40
N ARG A 265 -8.77 -5.63 -1.70
CA ARG A 265 -9.05 -6.69 -0.73
C ARG A 265 -8.75 -6.17 0.67
N VAL A 266 -9.76 -6.14 1.51
CA VAL A 266 -9.70 -5.58 2.86
C VAL A 266 -9.85 -6.71 3.89
N ARG A 267 -8.91 -6.80 4.81
CA ARG A 267 -8.99 -7.70 5.97
C ARG A 267 -9.07 -6.81 7.20
N LEU A 268 -10.12 -6.99 7.97
CA LEU A 268 -10.36 -6.15 9.13
C LEU A 268 -10.67 -6.96 10.38
N GLY A 269 -10.44 -6.29 11.51
CA GLY A 269 -10.82 -6.76 12.83
C GLY A 269 -11.42 -5.62 13.66
N VAL A 270 -12.44 -5.93 14.46
CA VAL A 270 -13.07 -5.02 15.44
C VAL A 270 -12.62 -5.43 16.84
N LYS A 271 -12.05 -4.46 17.61
CA LYS A 271 -11.55 -4.67 18.98
C LYS A 271 -12.70 -4.77 19.99
#